data_8c8f2a07ac35de09e7d9442d54eb3448
#
_entry.id   8c8f2a07ac35de09e7d9442d54eb3448
#
_cell.length_a   1.000
_cell.length_b   1.000
_cell.length_c   1.000
_cell.angle_alpha   90.00
_cell.angle_beta   90.00
_cell.angle_gamma   90.00
#
_symmetry.space_group_name_H-M   'P 1'
#
loop_
_entity.id
_entity.type
_entity.pdbx_description
1 polymer ?
#
loop_
_entity_poly.entity_id
_entity_poly.type
_entity_poly.pdbx_seq_one_letter_code
_entity_poly.pdbx_strand_id
1 'polypeptide(L)'
;MSKVIDVKNLSKNFKDKKALSGISFEVYQGDCLALIGPNGSGKTTLFNCLLGDYHPSTGHIALLGLGARSPELREKVGILFQENLTEQKMKVKELLDFKKAIYPNPLTDQQIDDLLQFSDQQKDQFAEKLSGGQRRLLAFVQVLIGQPDIIFLDEPTAGMDTSTRIRFWEIVGELKKAGKTIIYSSHYIEEVEHTADRILVLHQGQLLRDTTPYLMRAEEKVKVFTLPADYLPLFDEQAIEDLVIKTDTISFSSKNPQTIWDLLAEARCPIEDIEMTNRTLLDTIFENEKEMENGTVAGK
;
A
#
# COMPACT_ATOMS: atom_id res chain seq x y z
N MET A 1 -7.26 -15.69 16.57
CA MET A 1 -6.56 -14.38 16.45
C MET A 1 -7.40 -13.33 17.16
N SER A 2 -6.78 -12.45 17.94
CA SER A 2 -7.50 -11.38 18.64
C SER A 2 -7.76 -10.22 17.68
N LYS A 3 -8.97 -9.64 17.72
CA LYS A 3 -9.32 -8.46 16.96
C LYS A 3 -8.63 -7.24 17.59
N VAL A 4 -7.86 -6.49 16.80
CA VAL A 4 -7.12 -5.32 17.26
C VAL A 4 -7.70 -4.01 16.74
N ILE A 5 -8.41 -4.03 15.59
CA ILE A 5 -9.16 -2.88 15.09
C ILE A 5 -10.58 -3.34 14.75
N ASP A 6 -11.56 -2.57 15.17
CA ASP A 6 -13.00 -2.78 14.89
C ASP A 6 -13.60 -1.46 14.38
N VAL A 7 -14.03 -1.44 13.12
CA VAL A 7 -14.67 -0.29 12.48
C VAL A 7 -16.08 -0.68 12.08
N LYS A 8 -17.08 0.05 12.55
CA LYS A 8 -18.50 -0.21 12.29
C LYS A 8 -19.23 1.02 11.75
N ASN A 9 -19.77 0.89 10.54
CA ASN A 9 -20.61 1.90 9.89
C ASN A 9 -20.01 3.32 9.92
N LEU A 10 -18.67 3.40 9.76
CA LEU A 10 -17.92 4.64 9.83
C LEU A 10 -18.28 5.56 8.67
N SER A 11 -18.77 6.77 8.99
CA SER A 11 -18.94 7.83 8.00
C SER A 11 -18.27 9.12 8.48
N LYS A 12 -17.74 9.89 7.52
CA LYS A 12 -17.13 11.19 7.77
C LYS A 12 -17.58 12.20 6.72
N ASN A 13 -18.18 13.30 7.19
CA ASN A 13 -18.57 14.42 6.37
C ASN A 13 -17.72 15.65 6.72
N PHE A 14 -17.31 16.40 5.71
CA PHE A 14 -16.71 17.72 5.84
C PHE A 14 -17.63 18.73 5.14
N LYS A 15 -18.38 19.50 5.92
CA LYS A 15 -19.45 20.38 5.40
C LYS A 15 -20.36 19.60 4.45
N ASP A 16 -20.34 19.94 3.16
CA ASP A 16 -21.20 19.33 2.13
C ASP A 16 -20.57 18.09 1.44
N LYS A 17 -19.29 17.79 1.74
CA LYS A 17 -18.58 16.67 1.13
C LYS A 17 -18.60 15.45 2.06
N LYS A 18 -19.18 14.35 1.58
CA LYS A 18 -19.11 13.03 2.24
C LYS A 18 -17.79 12.37 1.86
N ALA A 19 -16.85 12.33 2.81
CA ALA A 19 -15.52 11.77 2.57
C ALA A 19 -15.44 10.26 2.84
N LEU A 20 -16.27 9.75 3.79
CA LEU A 20 -16.40 8.31 4.07
C LEU A 20 -17.88 7.98 4.26
N SER A 21 -18.29 6.79 3.83
CA SER A 21 -19.69 6.36 3.80
C SER A 21 -19.85 4.91 4.26
N GLY A 22 -20.24 4.71 5.53
CA GLY A 22 -20.69 3.41 6.04
C GLY A 22 -19.62 2.31 6.02
N ILE A 23 -18.34 2.67 6.19
CA ILE A 23 -17.23 1.72 6.14
C ILE A 23 -17.25 0.82 7.37
N SER A 24 -17.13 -0.49 7.14
CA SER A 24 -17.03 -1.49 8.21
C SER A 24 -15.97 -2.53 7.84
N PHE A 25 -15.02 -2.77 8.74
CA PHE A 25 -14.03 -3.85 8.63
C PHE A 25 -13.40 -4.14 10.00
N GLU A 26 -12.74 -5.26 10.09
CA GLU A 26 -12.00 -5.69 11.28
C GLU A 26 -10.55 -5.98 10.90
N VAL A 27 -9.61 -5.77 11.83
CA VAL A 27 -8.20 -6.17 11.66
C VAL A 27 -7.81 -7.04 12.85
N TYR A 28 -7.09 -8.11 12.56
CA TYR A 28 -6.65 -9.07 13.57
C TYR A 28 -5.15 -8.91 13.84
N GLN A 29 -4.74 -9.35 15.02
CA GLN A 29 -3.35 -9.29 15.42
C GLN A 29 -2.46 -10.06 14.44
N GLY A 30 -1.39 -9.41 13.96
CA GLY A 30 -0.45 -9.97 13.02
C GLY A 30 -0.82 -9.74 11.54
N ASP A 31 -1.99 -9.15 11.25
CA ASP A 31 -2.37 -8.80 9.88
C ASP A 31 -1.43 -7.73 9.30
N CYS A 32 -1.04 -7.91 8.06
CA CYS A 32 -0.47 -6.85 7.22
C CYS A 32 -1.51 -6.42 6.19
N LEU A 33 -2.19 -5.31 6.48
CA LEU A 33 -3.34 -4.82 5.72
C LEU A 33 -2.95 -3.64 4.84
N ALA A 34 -3.15 -3.76 3.54
CA ALA A 34 -3.00 -2.66 2.60
C ALA A 34 -4.34 -1.94 2.38
N LEU A 35 -4.32 -0.61 2.42
CA LEU A 35 -5.42 0.25 2.02
C LEU A 35 -5.10 0.88 0.66
N ILE A 36 -5.78 0.47 -0.38
CA ILE A 36 -5.56 0.96 -1.74
C ILE A 36 -6.77 1.72 -2.28
N GLY A 37 -6.53 2.54 -3.29
CA GLY A 37 -7.55 3.33 -3.99
C GLY A 37 -6.96 4.59 -4.60
N PRO A 38 -7.71 5.25 -5.50
CA PRO A 38 -7.26 6.46 -6.17
C PRO A 38 -7.05 7.63 -5.22
N ASN A 39 -6.44 8.69 -5.73
CA ASN A 39 -6.36 9.95 -5.00
C ASN A 39 -7.80 10.48 -4.76
N GLY A 40 -8.07 10.89 -3.52
CA GLY A 40 -9.40 11.35 -3.13
C GLY A 40 -10.39 10.24 -2.76
N SER A 41 -10.01 8.95 -2.79
CA SER A 41 -10.88 7.84 -2.38
C SER A 41 -11.23 7.82 -0.88
N GLY A 42 -10.50 8.58 -0.05
CA GLY A 42 -10.75 8.68 1.39
C GLY A 42 -9.71 7.99 2.27
N LYS A 43 -8.60 7.43 1.73
CA LYS A 43 -7.56 6.72 2.50
C LYS A 43 -7.02 7.54 3.68
N THR A 44 -6.52 8.74 3.42
CA THR A 44 -6.01 9.64 4.46
C THR A 44 -7.09 10.05 5.45
N THR A 45 -8.34 10.23 5.00
CA THR A 45 -9.46 10.52 5.90
C THR A 45 -9.75 9.32 6.81
N LEU A 46 -9.72 8.10 6.28
CA LEU A 46 -9.89 6.89 7.08
C LEU A 46 -8.77 6.76 8.11
N PHE A 47 -7.50 6.94 7.72
CA PHE A 47 -6.37 6.91 8.65
C PHE A 47 -6.55 7.94 9.76
N ASN A 48 -6.86 9.20 9.44
CA ASN A 48 -7.07 10.24 10.45
C ASN A 48 -8.25 9.93 11.40
N CYS A 49 -9.27 9.21 10.92
CA CYS A 49 -10.34 8.72 11.80
C CYS A 49 -9.86 7.58 12.71
N LEU A 50 -9.08 6.63 12.19
CA LEU A 50 -8.52 5.52 12.97
C LEU A 50 -7.54 6.02 14.04
N LEU A 51 -6.78 7.06 13.73
CA LEU A 51 -5.81 7.69 14.64
C LEU A 51 -6.47 8.66 15.65
N GLY A 52 -7.76 8.95 15.47
CA GLY A 52 -8.50 9.85 16.35
C GLY A 52 -8.32 11.34 16.04
N ASP A 53 -7.60 11.73 14.98
CA ASP A 53 -7.42 13.12 14.56
C ASP A 53 -8.75 13.69 14.05
N TYR A 54 -9.53 12.88 13.33
CA TYR A 54 -10.87 13.25 12.92
C TYR A 54 -11.94 12.47 13.71
N HIS A 55 -12.93 13.20 14.24
CA HIS A 55 -14.13 12.54 14.76
C HIS A 55 -14.96 11.97 13.62
N PRO A 56 -15.40 10.70 13.70
CA PRO A 56 -16.45 10.18 12.84
C PRO A 56 -17.71 11.06 12.91
N SER A 57 -18.40 11.21 11.77
CA SER A 57 -19.74 11.81 11.77
C SER A 57 -20.79 10.80 12.27
N THR A 58 -20.61 9.53 11.93
CA THR A 58 -21.38 8.39 12.44
C THR A 58 -20.51 7.15 12.50
N GLY A 59 -20.93 6.14 13.23
CA GLY A 59 -20.22 4.88 13.37
C GLY A 59 -19.29 4.84 14.58
N HIS A 60 -18.52 3.76 14.67
CA HIS A 60 -17.66 3.48 15.81
C HIS A 60 -16.31 2.94 15.35
N ILE A 61 -15.25 3.32 16.09
CA ILE A 61 -13.88 2.85 15.93
C ILE A 61 -13.35 2.40 17.29
N ALA A 62 -12.82 1.20 17.36
CA ALA A 62 -12.06 0.72 18.50
C ALA A 62 -10.70 0.16 18.05
N LEU A 63 -9.62 0.54 18.75
CA LEU A 63 -8.28 0.01 18.63
C LEU A 63 -7.93 -0.68 19.94
N LEU A 64 -7.55 -1.97 19.91
CA LEU A 64 -7.28 -2.79 21.09
C LEU A 64 -8.43 -2.76 22.14
N GLY A 65 -9.68 -2.63 21.66
CA GLY A 65 -10.87 -2.49 22.50
C GLY A 65 -11.09 -1.10 23.10
N LEU A 66 -10.21 -0.14 22.80
CA LEU A 66 -10.26 1.24 23.27
C LEU A 66 -10.74 2.17 22.15
N GLY A 67 -11.37 3.29 22.52
CA GLY A 67 -11.67 4.34 21.55
C GLY A 67 -10.39 4.95 20.94
N ALA A 68 -10.43 5.37 19.70
CA ALA A 68 -9.27 5.87 18.94
C ALA A 68 -8.47 7.01 19.62
N ARG A 69 -9.08 7.73 20.56
CA ARG A 69 -8.44 8.83 21.32
C ARG A 69 -7.96 8.44 22.71
N SER A 70 -8.04 7.17 23.08
CA SER A 70 -7.56 6.74 24.40
C SER A 70 -6.08 7.04 24.57
N PRO A 71 -5.67 7.72 25.66
CA PRO A 71 -4.24 7.94 25.94
C PRO A 71 -3.42 6.65 26.04
N GLU A 72 -4.04 5.54 26.38
CA GLU A 72 -3.41 4.22 26.50
C GLU A 72 -2.92 3.67 25.17
N LEU A 73 -3.39 4.23 24.03
CA LEU A 73 -2.93 3.84 22.70
C LEU A 73 -1.57 4.46 22.32
N ARG A 74 -1.11 5.50 23.01
CA ARG A 74 0.10 6.27 22.65
C ARG A 74 1.37 5.43 22.58
N GLU A 75 1.51 4.45 23.44
CA GLU A 75 2.66 3.54 23.45
C GLU A 75 2.44 2.30 22.56
N LYS A 76 1.18 2.01 22.20
CA LYS A 76 0.78 0.81 21.46
C LYS A 76 0.63 1.03 19.96
N VAL A 77 0.55 2.28 19.54
CA VAL A 77 0.31 2.66 18.13
C VAL A 77 1.45 3.52 17.63
N GLY A 78 2.11 3.04 16.59
CA GLY A 78 3.12 3.78 15.86
C GLY A 78 2.55 4.35 14.55
N ILE A 79 3.00 5.54 14.14
CA ILE A 79 2.47 6.21 12.95
C ILE A 79 3.62 6.81 12.14
N LEU A 80 3.68 6.44 10.86
CA LEU A 80 4.53 7.07 9.86
C LEU A 80 3.62 7.84 8.88
N PHE A 81 3.60 9.17 8.99
CA PHE A 81 2.84 10.02 8.08
C PHE A 81 3.53 10.18 6.72
N GLN A 82 2.77 10.56 5.69
CA GLN A 82 3.31 10.84 4.36
C GLN A 82 4.36 11.95 4.40
N GLU A 83 4.07 13.05 5.08
CA GLU A 83 5.03 14.12 5.35
C GLU A 83 5.67 13.90 6.72
N ASN A 84 6.94 13.55 6.74
CA ASN A 84 7.72 13.51 7.97
C ASN A 84 8.43 14.83 8.18
N LEU A 85 8.01 15.56 9.16
CA LEU A 85 8.76 16.67 9.75
C LEU A 85 9.90 16.08 10.61
N THR A 86 10.96 15.58 9.96
CA THR A 86 12.16 15.24 10.70
C THR A 86 12.82 16.55 11.16
N GLU A 87 13.19 16.64 12.43
CA GLU A 87 13.96 17.76 12.98
C GLU A 87 15.30 17.89 12.21
N GLN A 88 15.30 18.67 11.12
CA GLN A 88 16.38 18.73 10.14
C GLN A 88 17.69 19.19 10.73
N LYS A 89 17.63 19.98 11.81
CA LYS A 89 18.80 20.59 12.47
C LYS A 89 19.40 19.74 13.59
N MET A 90 18.96 18.49 13.76
CA MET A 90 19.57 17.55 14.72
C MET A 90 20.37 16.49 13.99
N LYS A 91 21.42 15.98 14.61
CA LYS A 91 22.15 14.81 14.13
C LYS A 91 21.27 13.56 14.25
N VAL A 92 21.51 12.59 13.37
CA VAL A 92 20.75 11.31 13.38
C VAL A 92 20.81 10.67 14.77
N LYS A 93 22.00 10.55 15.39
CA LYS A 93 22.14 9.98 16.73
C LYS A 93 21.35 10.73 17.80
N GLU A 94 21.34 12.07 17.73
CA GLU A 94 20.61 12.91 18.70
C GLU A 94 19.09 12.67 18.59
N LEU A 95 18.58 12.52 17.38
CA LEU A 95 17.18 12.18 17.13
C LEU A 95 16.81 10.80 17.70
N LEU A 96 17.67 9.81 17.52
CA LEU A 96 17.47 8.45 18.04
C LEU A 96 17.50 8.46 19.57
N ASP A 97 18.49 9.13 20.18
CA ASP A 97 18.62 9.26 21.64
C ASP A 97 17.42 10.00 22.24
N PHE A 98 16.97 11.08 21.60
CA PHE A 98 15.77 11.79 22.02
C PHE A 98 14.54 10.88 21.97
N LYS A 99 14.36 10.11 20.90
CA LYS A 99 13.24 9.19 20.78
C LYS A 99 13.30 8.06 21.82
N LYS A 100 14.48 7.49 22.10
CA LYS A 100 14.65 6.48 23.15
C LYS A 100 14.27 7.02 24.53
N ALA A 101 14.61 8.26 24.83
CA ALA A 101 14.30 8.88 26.12
C ALA A 101 12.80 9.06 26.40
N ILE A 102 11.94 9.01 25.38
CA ILE A 102 10.49 9.18 25.54
C ILE A 102 9.82 7.88 26.02
N TYR A 103 10.38 6.72 25.66
CA TYR A 103 9.73 5.43 25.91
C TYR A 103 10.33 4.71 27.11
N PRO A 104 9.53 4.02 27.93
CA PRO A 104 10.03 3.26 29.10
C PRO A 104 10.88 2.05 28.69
N ASN A 105 10.56 1.41 27.58
CA ASN A 105 11.25 0.23 27.03
C ASN A 105 11.58 0.42 25.56
N PRO A 106 12.55 1.29 25.21
CA PRO A 106 12.90 1.53 23.81
C PRO A 106 13.71 0.36 23.23
N LEU A 107 13.77 0.29 21.90
CA LEU A 107 14.75 -0.56 21.22
C LEU A 107 16.18 -0.21 21.69
N THR A 108 17.02 -1.24 21.77
CA THR A 108 18.46 -1.07 22.06
C THR A 108 19.20 -0.43 20.87
N ASP A 109 20.39 0.13 21.13
CA ASP A 109 21.22 0.72 20.06
C ASP A 109 21.55 -0.32 18.99
N GLN A 110 21.86 -1.55 19.37
CA GLN A 110 22.13 -2.65 18.45
C GLN A 110 20.91 -2.94 17.55
N GLN A 111 19.71 -3.02 18.13
CA GLN A 111 18.48 -3.24 17.33
C GLN A 111 18.21 -2.09 16.36
N ILE A 112 18.45 -0.84 16.78
CA ILE A 112 18.31 0.33 15.91
C ILE A 112 19.34 0.30 14.79
N ASP A 113 20.59 -0.04 15.08
CA ASP A 113 21.68 -0.16 14.10
C ASP A 113 21.38 -1.29 13.09
N ASP A 114 20.87 -2.42 13.56
CA ASP A 114 20.45 -3.52 12.70
C ASP A 114 19.32 -3.11 11.74
N LEU A 115 18.38 -2.27 12.18
CA LEU A 115 17.29 -1.76 11.35
C LEU A 115 17.77 -0.72 10.33
N LEU A 116 18.57 0.27 10.76
CA LEU A 116 19.00 1.38 9.91
C LEU A 116 20.12 0.99 8.96
N GLN A 117 21.09 0.19 9.41
CA GLN A 117 22.32 -0.13 8.70
C GLN A 117 23.11 1.13 8.26
N PHE A 118 23.05 2.19 9.06
CA PHE A 118 23.77 3.43 8.81
C PHE A 118 25.20 3.34 9.32
N SER A 119 26.15 3.89 8.54
CA SER A 119 27.52 4.05 8.99
C SER A 119 27.61 5.08 10.12
N ASP A 120 28.73 5.05 10.90
CA ASP A 120 28.95 6.02 11.96
C ASP A 120 28.97 7.45 11.42
N GLN A 121 29.48 7.66 10.20
CA GLN A 121 29.45 8.96 9.53
C GLN A 121 28.00 9.42 9.27
N GLN A 122 27.11 8.52 8.85
CA GLN A 122 25.71 8.83 8.63
C GLN A 122 24.97 9.11 9.95
N LYS A 123 25.33 8.42 11.04
CA LYS A 123 24.76 8.67 12.37
C LYS A 123 25.23 10.02 12.96
N ASP A 124 26.44 10.46 12.65
CA ASP A 124 27.01 11.72 13.18
C ASP A 124 26.69 12.97 12.33
N GLN A 125 26.05 12.82 11.16
CA GLN A 125 25.63 13.95 10.33
C GLN A 125 24.24 14.48 10.70
N PHE A 126 23.91 15.70 10.28
CA PHE A 126 22.56 16.22 10.37
C PHE A 126 21.58 15.42 9.51
N ALA A 127 20.36 15.20 10.02
CA ALA A 127 19.34 14.42 9.31
C ALA A 127 18.96 15.01 7.94
N GLU A 128 19.07 16.33 7.76
CA GLU A 128 18.85 17.00 6.47
C GLU A 128 19.84 16.59 5.37
N LYS A 129 21.03 16.08 5.74
CA LYS A 129 22.07 15.62 4.80
C LYS A 129 21.86 14.19 4.30
N LEU A 130 20.94 13.45 4.89
CA LEU A 130 20.54 12.15 4.41
C LEU A 130 19.80 12.27 3.07
N SER A 131 19.85 11.22 2.23
CA SER A 131 18.99 11.12 1.06
C SER A 131 17.50 11.10 1.47
N GLY A 132 16.59 11.36 0.55
CA GLY A 132 15.14 11.29 0.81
C GLY A 132 14.72 9.93 1.37
N GLY A 133 15.19 8.85 0.75
CA GLY A 133 14.94 7.48 1.21
C GLY A 133 15.51 7.20 2.59
N GLN A 134 16.75 7.60 2.85
CA GLN A 134 17.38 7.44 4.17
C GLN A 134 16.64 8.21 5.27
N ARG A 135 16.18 9.43 4.98
CA ARG A 135 15.33 10.19 5.93
C ARG A 135 14.01 9.46 6.21
N ARG A 136 13.40 8.88 5.18
CA ARG A 136 12.16 8.13 5.33
C ARG A 136 12.38 6.87 6.17
N LEU A 137 13.47 6.14 5.92
CA LEU A 137 13.86 4.97 6.72
C LEU A 137 14.15 5.36 8.18
N LEU A 138 14.89 6.45 8.42
CA LEU A 138 15.12 6.98 9.76
C LEU A 138 13.81 7.29 10.48
N ALA A 139 12.88 7.98 9.81
CA ALA A 139 11.57 8.29 10.38
C ALA A 139 10.78 7.02 10.71
N PHE A 140 10.84 6.00 9.86
CA PHE A 140 10.21 4.71 10.15
C PHE A 140 10.82 4.03 11.38
N VAL A 141 12.16 3.96 11.45
CA VAL A 141 12.81 3.36 12.63
C VAL A 141 12.50 4.13 13.91
N GLN A 142 12.40 5.46 13.86
CA GLN A 142 11.96 6.26 15.01
C GLN A 142 10.55 5.88 15.50
N VAL A 143 9.65 5.50 14.60
CA VAL A 143 8.32 4.99 14.97
C VAL A 143 8.42 3.65 15.71
N LEU A 144 9.40 2.80 15.35
CA LEU A 144 9.59 1.48 15.91
C LEU A 144 10.26 1.50 17.29
N ILE A 145 10.97 2.58 17.67
CA ILE A 145 11.73 2.67 18.94
C ILE A 145 10.86 2.32 20.17
N GLY A 146 9.59 2.74 20.18
CA GLY A 146 8.65 2.44 21.25
C GLY A 146 8.02 1.04 21.18
N GLN A 147 8.41 0.22 20.22
CA GLN A 147 7.92 -1.16 20.01
C GLN A 147 6.39 -1.28 19.90
N PRO A 148 5.70 -0.44 19.10
CA PRO A 148 4.25 -0.43 19.02
C PRO A 148 3.67 -1.80 18.62
N ASP A 149 2.43 -2.08 19.03
CA ASP A 149 1.69 -3.30 18.64
C ASP A 149 0.99 -3.15 17.29
N ILE A 150 0.56 -1.91 16.98
CA ILE A 150 -0.09 -1.55 15.72
C ILE A 150 0.71 -0.43 15.07
N ILE A 151 1.00 -0.58 13.78
CA ILE A 151 1.81 0.37 13.01
C ILE A 151 1.00 0.84 11.81
N PHE A 152 0.76 2.16 11.73
CA PHE A 152 0.13 2.81 10.59
C PHE A 152 1.21 3.49 9.72
N LEU A 153 1.14 3.24 8.41
CA LEU A 153 2.12 3.74 7.45
C LEU A 153 1.37 4.40 6.27
N ASP A 154 1.46 5.72 6.16
CA ASP A 154 0.82 6.43 5.06
C ASP A 154 1.81 6.64 3.92
N GLU A 155 1.58 5.96 2.79
CA GLU A 155 2.45 5.93 1.59
C GLU A 155 3.95 5.79 1.95
N PRO A 156 4.33 4.71 2.66
CA PRO A 156 5.61 4.64 3.35
C PRO A 156 6.83 4.70 2.44
N THR A 157 6.74 4.20 1.21
CA THR A 157 7.86 4.04 0.27
C THR A 157 7.96 5.17 -0.76
N ALA A 158 7.08 6.18 -0.66
CA ALA A 158 7.10 7.32 -1.57
C ALA A 158 8.46 8.06 -1.52
N GLY A 159 9.09 8.24 -2.68
CA GLY A 159 10.39 8.90 -2.80
C GLY A 159 11.60 8.10 -2.32
N MET A 160 11.45 6.82 -2.02
CA MET A 160 12.57 5.92 -1.74
C MET A 160 13.22 5.41 -3.04
N ASP A 161 14.54 5.30 -3.02
CA ASP A 161 15.28 4.52 -4.02
C ASP A 161 15.04 3.01 -3.82
N THR A 162 15.38 2.20 -4.83
CA THR A 162 15.12 0.76 -4.84
C THR A 162 15.74 0.04 -3.64
N SER A 163 16.99 0.37 -3.27
CA SER A 163 17.68 -0.32 -2.18
C SER A 163 17.06 -0.02 -0.82
N THR A 164 16.73 1.24 -0.57
CA THR A 164 16.05 1.68 0.68
C THR A 164 14.65 1.09 0.77
N ARG A 165 13.93 0.97 -0.37
CA ARG A 165 12.59 0.35 -0.43
C ARG A 165 12.63 -1.13 -0.10
N ILE A 166 13.59 -1.87 -0.64
CA ILE A 166 13.81 -3.30 -0.30
C ILE A 166 14.03 -3.43 1.20
N ARG A 167 14.96 -2.64 1.76
CA ARG A 167 15.24 -2.66 3.20
C ARG A 167 14.00 -2.35 4.06
N PHE A 168 13.21 -1.36 3.66
CA PHE A 168 11.97 -1.02 4.34
C PHE A 168 11.01 -2.24 4.42
N TRP A 169 10.79 -2.93 3.32
CA TRP A 169 9.89 -4.09 3.27
C TRP A 169 10.45 -5.33 3.99
N GLU A 170 11.77 -5.48 4.04
CA GLU A 170 12.40 -6.50 4.89
C GLU A 170 12.06 -6.28 6.36
N ILE A 171 12.21 -5.03 6.85
CA ILE A 171 11.85 -4.67 8.22
C ILE A 171 10.36 -4.93 8.48
N VAL A 172 9.47 -4.55 7.56
CA VAL A 172 8.04 -4.83 7.66
C VAL A 172 7.79 -6.35 7.77
N GLY A 173 8.49 -7.16 6.97
CA GLY A 173 8.43 -8.61 7.04
C GLY A 173 8.90 -9.19 8.38
N GLU A 174 9.95 -8.62 8.98
CA GLU A 174 10.43 -9.00 10.33
C GLU A 174 9.40 -8.65 11.40
N LEU A 175 8.83 -7.46 11.35
CA LEU A 175 7.78 -7.00 12.28
C LEU A 175 6.54 -7.90 12.22
N LYS A 176 6.12 -8.28 11.01
CA LYS A 176 5.02 -9.20 10.77
C LYS A 176 5.30 -10.58 11.40
N LYS A 177 6.51 -11.14 11.20
CA LYS A 177 6.93 -12.39 11.85
C LYS A 177 6.95 -12.28 13.37
N ALA A 178 7.23 -11.09 13.91
CA ALA A 178 7.16 -10.80 15.34
C ALA A 178 5.71 -10.59 15.87
N GLY A 179 4.69 -10.76 15.02
CA GLY A 179 3.27 -10.64 15.38
C GLY A 179 2.76 -9.22 15.50
N LYS A 180 3.49 -8.22 14.95
CA LYS A 180 3.02 -6.83 14.89
C LYS A 180 1.95 -6.69 13.82
N THR A 181 0.96 -5.85 14.07
CA THR A 181 -0.11 -5.54 13.12
C THR A 181 0.26 -4.29 12.32
N ILE A 182 0.19 -4.38 11.00
CA ILE A 182 0.63 -3.30 10.11
C ILE A 182 -0.53 -2.92 9.20
N ILE A 183 -0.83 -1.62 9.14
CA ILE A 183 -1.81 -1.06 8.23
C ILE A 183 -1.09 0.01 7.41
N TYR A 184 -1.08 -0.14 6.09
CA TYR A 184 -0.43 0.86 5.26
C TYR A 184 -1.29 1.27 4.07
N SER A 185 -1.16 2.54 3.65
CA SER A 185 -1.71 3.00 2.39
C SER A 185 -0.68 2.85 1.27
N SER A 186 -1.12 2.49 0.08
CA SER A 186 -0.27 2.53 -1.12
C SER A 186 -1.11 2.79 -2.36
N HIS A 187 -0.46 3.37 -3.36
CA HIS A 187 -0.94 3.42 -4.74
C HIS A 187 -0.11 2.53 -5.68
N TYR A 188 0.92 1.84 -5.15
CA TYR A 188 1.75 0.87 -5.88
C TYR A 188 1.22 -0.55 -5.67
N ILE A 189 0.47 -1.07 -6.64
CA ILE A 189 -0.15 -2.40 -6.51
C ILE A 189 0.87 -3.51 -6.46
N GLU A 190 1.95 -3.43 -7.23
CA GLU A 190 3.01 -4.43 -7.20
C GLU A 190 3.59 -4.64 -5.79
N GLU A 191 3.79 -3.54 -5.03
CA GLU A 191 4.22 -3.65 -3.64
C GLU A 191 3.18 -4.36 -2.78
N VAL A 192 1.90 -4.00 -2.96
CA VAL A 192 0.79 -4.56 -2.19
C VAL A 192 0.65 -6.06 -2.44
N GLU A 193 0.79 -6.51 -3.68
CA GLU A 193 0.71 -7.93 -4.05
C GLU A 193 1.77 -8.80 -3.35
N HIS A 194 2.95 -8.23 -3.06
CA HIS A 194 4.06 -8.95 -2.44
C HIS A 194 4.12 -8.80 -0.91
N THR A 195 3.50 -7.76 -0.35
CA THR A 195 3.70 -7.41 1.06
C THR A 195 2.45 -7.60 1.93
N ALA A 196 1.25 -7.39 1.36
CA ALA A 196 0.00 -7.48 2.10
C ALA A 196 -0.51 -8.92 2.25
N ASP A 197 -1.10 -9.22 3.40
CA ASP A 197 -1.93 -10.43 3.57
C ASP A 197 -3.37 -10.19 3.12
N ARG A 198 -3.82 -8.93 3.27
CA ARG A 198 -5.19 -8.52 3.02
C ARG A 198 -5.23 -7.11 2.45
N ILE A 199 -6.21 -6.84 1.63
CA ILE A 199 -6.35 -5.59 0.88
C ILE A 199 -7.75 -5.05 1.07
N LEU A 200 -7.84 -3.78 1.50
CA LEU A 200 -9.05 -2.99 1.46
C LEU A 200 -9.00 -2.03 0.28
N VAL A 201 -9.95 -2.14 -0.63
CA VAL A 201 -10.08 -1.25 -1.79
C VAL A 201 -11.08 -0.15 -1.48
N LEU A 202 -10.59 1.08 -1.44
CA LEU A 202 -11.40 2.26 -1.16
C LEU A 202 -11.65 3.07 -2.44
N HIS A 203 -12.92 3.41 -2.66
CA HIS A 203 -13.33 4.25 -3.79
C HIS A 203 -14.45 5.20 -3.39
N GLN A 204 -14.34 6.49 -3.72
CA GLN A 204 -15.32 7.53 -3.40
C GLN A 204 -15.87 7.47 -1.96
N GLY A 205 -14.99 7.18 -0.99
CA GLY A 205 -15.33 7.07 0.41
C GLY A 205 -16.08 5.80 0.83
N GLN A 206 -16.17 4.81 -0.03
CA GLN A 206 -16.78 3.51 0.25
C GLN A 206 -15.75 2.38 0.20
N LEU A 207 -15.96 1.34 0.98
CA LEU A 207 -15.17 0.12 0.90
C LEU A 207 -15.77 -0.77 -0.21
N LEU A 208 -15.09 -0.86 -1.35
CA LEU A 208 -15.53 -1.66 -2.48
C LEU A 208 -15.23 -3.14 -2.28
N ARG A 209 -14.04 -3.45 -1.74
CA ARG A 209 -13.58 -4.82 -1.56
C ARG A 209 -12.77 -4.97 -0.29
N ASP A 210 -12.87 -6.14 0.28
CA ASP A 210 -12.08 -6.65 1.38
C ASP A 210 -11.62 -8.06 0.95
N THR A 211 -10.37 -8.20 0.56
CA THR A 211 -9.88 -9.37 -0.17
C THR A 211 -8.41 -9.67 0.15
N THR A 212 -7.85 -10.67 -0.48
CA THR A 212 -6.42 -10.99 -0.41
C THR A 212 -5.77 -10.82 -1.79
N PRO A 213 -4.43 -10.61 -1.87
CA PRO A 213 -3.73 -10.53 -3.16
C PRO A 213 -3.99 -11.76 -4.05
N TYR A 214 -4.09 -12.94 -3.44
CA TYR A 214 -4.37 -14.19 -4.16
C TYR A 214 -5.77 -14.18 -4.80
N LEU A 215 -6.82 -13.89 -4.02
CA LEU A 215 -8.21 -13.86 -4.52
C LEU A 215 -8.36 -12.79 -5.60
N MET A 216 -7.74 -11.65 -5.39
CA MET A 216 -7.73 -10.54 -6.32
C MET A 216 -7.17 -10.94 -7.68
N ARG A 217 -6.01 -11.65 -7.69
CA ARG A 217 -5.42 -12.20 -8.92
C ARG A 217 -6.26 -13.29 -9.56
N ALA A 218 -6.92 -14.11 -8.75
CA ALA A 218 -7.76 -15.21 -9.24
C ALA A 218 -9.06 -14.72 -9.91
N GLU A 219 -9.59 -13.57 -9.48
CA GLU A 219 -10.78 -12.95 -10.08
C GLU A 219 -10.47 -12.27 -11.43
N GLU A 220 -9.20 -11.89 -11.66
CA GLU A 220 -8.79 -11.19 -12.88
C GLU A 220 -8.71 -12.16 -14.06
N LYS A 221 -9.68 -12.06 -14.96
CA LYS A 221 -9.78 -12.90 -16.16
C LYS A 221 -8.98 -12.34 -17.33
N VAL A 222 -8.73 -11.04 -17.35
CA VAL A 222 -8.00 -10.38 -18.42
C VAL A 222 -6.50 -10.59 -18.22
N LYS A 223 -5.84 -11.13 -19.24
CA LYS A 223 -4.39 -11.31 -19.24
C LYS A 223 -3.76 -10.36 -20.24
N VAL A 224 -2.60 -9.82 -19.85
CA VAL A 224 -1.76 -9.00 -20.72
C VAL A 224 -0.66 -9.91 -21.26
N PHE A 225 -0.54 -9.95 -22.59
CA PHE A 225 0.53 -10.66 -23.28
C PHE A 225 1.53 -9.64 -23.82
N THR A 226 2.81 -9.91 -23.65
CA THR A 226 3.90 -9.18 -24.30
C THR A 226 4.77 -10.20 -25.03
N LEU A 227 4.99 -9.98 -26.33
CA LEU A 227 5.69 -10.91 -27.23
C LEU A 227 6.34 -10.15 -28.40
N PRO A 228 7.24 -10.80 -29.18
CA PRO A 228 7.85 -10.18 -30.33
C PRO A 228 6.84 -9.66 -31.34
N ALA A 229 7.15 -8.52 -31.95
CA ALA A 229 6.23 -7.85 -32.89
C ALA A 229 5.89 -8.68 -34.13
N ASP A 230 6.74 -9.63 -34.51
CA ASP A 230 6.57 -10.52 -35.66
C ASP A 230 5.31 -11.41 -35.56
N TYR A 231 4.81 -11.63 -34.34
CA TYR A 231 3.61 -12.42 -34.09
C TYR A 231 2.30 -11.63 -34.23
N LEU A 232 2.34 -10.30 -34.42
CA LEU A 232 1.14 -9.47 -34.56
C LEU A 232 0.15 -10.00 -35.64
N PRO A 233 0.60 -10.51 -36.80
CA PRO A 233 -0.32 -10.98 -37.83
C PRO A 233 -1.16 -12.22 -37.46
N LEU A 234 -0.84 -12.88 -36.34
CA LEU A 234 -1.59 -14.04 -35.84
C LEU A 234 -2.90 -13.67 -35.17
N PHE A 235 -3.06 -12.41 -34.75
CA PHE A 235 -4.18 -11.99 -33.92
C PHE A 235 -5.18 -11.17 -34.72
N ASP A 236 -6.46 -11.53 -34.59
CA ASP A 236 -7.56 -10.73 -35.10
C ASP A 236 -7.80 -9.55 -34.15
N GLU A 237 -8.06 -8.35 -34.69
CA GLU A 237 -8.34 -7.15 -33.90
C GLU A 237 -9.49 -7.32 -32.90
N GLN A 238 -10.39 -8.28 -33.15
CA GLN A 238 -11.49 -8.59 -32.24
C GLN A 238 -11.09 -9.50 -31.04
N ALA A 239 -9.95 -10.16 -31.12
CA ALA A 239 -9.48 -11.08 -30.07
C ALA A 239 -8.58 -10.41 -29.04
N ILE A 240 -8.09 -9.21 -29.32
CA ILE A 240 -7.14 -8.45 -28.53
C ILE A 240 -7.68 -7.05 -28.21
N GLU A 241 -7.40 -6.57 -26.99
CA GLU A 241 -7.74 -5.22 -26.55
C GLU A 241 -6.45 -4.48 -26.15
N ASP A 242 -6.45 -3.16 -26.11
CA ASP A 242 -5.33 -2.31 -25.64
C ASP A 242 -3.99 -2.59 -26.32
N LEU A 243 -4.00 -2.82 -27.63
CA LEU A 243 -2.80 -3.11 -28.38
C LEU A 243 -1.80 -1.95 -28.35
N VAL A 244 -0.60 -2.25 -27.86
CA VAL A 244 0.56 -1.34 -27.87
C VAL A 244 1.66 -1.98 -28.71
N ILE A 245 2.11 -1.28 -29.75
CA ILE A 245 3.19 -1.72 -30.64
C ILE A 245 4.44 -0.93 -30.31
N LYS A 246 5.53 -1.63 -30.00
CA LYS A 246 6.89 -1.09 -29.85
C LYS A 246 7.75 -1.61 -31.03
N THR A 247 9.00 -1.17 -31.08
CA THR A 247 9.93 -1.56 -32.17
C THR A 247 10.08 -3.06 -32.29
N ASP A 248 10.24 -3.75 -31.16
CA ASP A 248 10.60 -5.18 -31.11
C ASP A 248 9.50 -6.05 -30.51
N THR A 249 8.51 -5.43 -29.86
CA THR A 249 7.48 -6.14 -29.09
C THR A 249 6.09 -5.55 -29.31
N ILE A 250 5.09 -6.40 -29.14
CA ILE A 250 3.69 -6.00 -28.99
C ILE A 250 3.22 -6.37 -27.58
N SER A 251 2.32 -5.55 -27.03
CA SER A 251 1.62 -5.86 -25.80
C SER A 251 0.14 -5.63 -26.00
N PHE A 252 -0.69 -6.55 -25.55
CA PHE A 252 -2.14 -6.46 -25.64
C PHE A 252 -2.82 -7.22 -24.52
N SER A 253 -4.09 -6.89 -24.24
CA SER A 253 -4.91 -7.60 -23.29
C SER A 253 -5.91 -8.54 -23.98
N SER A 254 -6.28 -9.62 -23.32
CA SER A 254 -7.32 -10.55 -23.81
C SER A 254 -8.16 -11.11 -22.66
N LYS A 255 -9.48 -11.16 -22.87
CA LYS A 255 -10.45 -11.82 -21.97
C LYS A 255 -10.47 -13.34 -22.16
N ASN A 256 -9.88 -13.83 -23.25
CA ASN A 256 -9.81 -15.24 -23.60
C ASN A 256 -8.34 -15.71 -23.73
N PRO A 257 -7.57 -15.73 -22.64
CA PRO A 257 -6.14 -16.05 -22.66
C PRO A 257 -5.83 -17.44 -23.22
N GLN A 258 -6.75 -18.39 -23.09
CA GLN A 258 -6.56 -19.74 -23.66
C GLN A 258 -6.52 -19.71 -25.18
N THR A 259 -7.39 -18.94 -25.82
CA THR A 259 -7.38 -18.78 -27.29
C THR A 259 -6.07 -18.19 -27.79
N ILE A 260 -5.55 -17.18 -27.09
CA ILE A 260 -4.26 -16.55 -27.42
C ILE A 260 -3.13 -17.59 -27.26
N TRP A 261 -3.13 -18.36 -26.17
CA TRP A 261 -2.16 -19.40 -25.91
C TRP A 261 -2.15 -20.48 -27.01
N ASP A 262 -3.33 -20.93 -27.44
CA ASP A 262 -3.49 -21.96 -28.46
C ASP A 262 -2.93 -21.48 -29.81
N LEU A 263 -3.19 -20.21 -30.20
CA LEU A 263 -2.64 -19.58 -31.41
C LEU A 263 -1.11 -19.51 -31.35
N LEU A 264 -0.55 -19.10 -30.22
CA LEU A 264 0.91 -19.02 -30.04
C LEU A 264 1.56 -20.42 -30.08
N ALA A 265 0.90 -21.42 -29.51
CA ALA A 265 1.38 -22.81 -29.56
C ALA A 265 1.35 -23.39 -30.97
N GLU A 266 0.30 -23.13 -31.74
CA GLU A 266 0.21 -23.52 -33.16
C GLU A 266 1.29 -22.83 -34.00
N ALA A 267 1.57 -21.56 -33.73
CA ALA A 267 2.64 -20.80 -34.38
C ALA A 267 4.05 -21.20 -33.90
N ARG A 268 4.16 -22.11 -32.91
CA ARG A 268 5.42 -22.55 -32.29
C ARG A 268 6.23 -21.40 -31.70
N CYS A 269 5.55 -20.40 -31.13
CA CYS A 269 6.24 -19.32 -30.42
C CYS A 269 7.00 -19.88 -29.22
N PRO A 270 8.31 -19.60 -29.07
CA PRO A 270 9.05 -20.05 -27.91
C PRO A 270 8.47 -19.48 -26.60
N ILE A 271 8.35 -20.31 -25.57
CA ILE A 271 7.75 -19.90 -24.30
C ILE A 271 8.57 -18.79 -23.61
N GLU A 272 9.86 -18.74 -23.86
CA GLU A 272 10.80 -17.72 -23.37
C GLU A 272 10.55 -16.33 -23.97
N ASP A 273 9.87 -16.27 -25.12
CA ASP A 273 9.51 -15.01 -25.78
C ASP A 273 8.13 -14.48 -25.34
N ILE A 274 7.42 -15.22 -24.49
CA ILE A 274 6.06 -14.88 -24.05
C ILE A 274 6.10 -14.42 -22.59
N GLU A 275 5.78 -13.15 -22.37
CA GLU A 275 5.45 -12.64 -21.04
C GLU A 275 3.94 -12.57 -20.90
N MET A 276 3.39 -13.22 -19.88
CA MET A 276 1.96 -13.20 -19.56
C MET A 276 1.77 -12.73 -18.14
N THR A 277 1.10 -11.60 -17.97
CA THR A 277 0.79 -11.00 -16.67
C THR A 277 -0.71 -10.82 -16.50
N ASN A 278 -1.15 -10.63 -15.26
CA ASN A 278 -2.51 -10.19 -15.01
C ASN A 278 -2.60 -8.69 -15.34
N ARG A 279 -3.77 -8.25 -15.81
CA ARG A 279 -4.09 -6.83 -15.84
C ARG A 279 -4.04 -6.30 -14.40
N THR A 280 -3.52 -5.09 -14.19
CA THR A 280 -3.45 -4.56 -12.84
C THR A 280 -4.84 -4.21 -12.34
N LEU A 281 -5.07 -4.40 -11.07
CA LEU A 281 -6.36 -4.15 -10.43
C LEU A 281 -6.74 -2.67 -10.46
N LEU A 282 -5.75 -1.77 -10.48
CA LEU A 282 -5.99 -0.34 -10.69
C LEU A 282 -6.63 -0.11 -12.06
N ASP A 283 -6.14 -0.76 -13.10
CA ASP A 283 -6.70 -0.62 -14.45
C ASP A 283 -8.16 -1.07 -14.44
N THR A 284 -8.49 -2.18 -13.80
CA THR A 284 -9.86 -2.70 -13.71
C THR A 284 -10.79 -1.80 -12.89
N ILE A 285 -10.33 -1.23 -11.79
CA ILE A 285 -11.12 -0.31 -10.96
C ILE A 285 -11.34 1.02 -11.71
N PHE A 286 -10.32 1.52 -12.41
CA PHE A 286 -10.38 2.82 -13.09
C PHE A 286 -11.05 2.80 -14.45
N GLU A 287 -11.08 1.67 -15.16
CA GLU A 287 -11.82 1.55 -16.41
C GLU A 287 -13.31 1.51 -16.20
N ASN A 288 -13.78 0.82 -15.16
CA ASN A 288 -15.17 0.89 -14.76
C ASN A 288 -15.62 2.33 -14.44
N GLU A 289 -14.71 3.21 -13.97
CA GLU A 289 -15.00 4.63 -13.80
C GLU A 289 -15.16 5.37 -15.12
N LYS A 290 -14.25 5.18 -16.08
CA LYS A 290 -14.33 5.81 -17.39
C LYS A 290 -15.57 5.37 -18.17
N GLU A 291 -15.95 4.11 -18.05
CA GLU A 291 -17.19 3.58 -18.66
C GLU A 291 -18.45 4.15 -18.00
N MET A 292 -18.46 4.31 -16.66
CA MET A 292 -19.58 4.95 -15.95
C MET A 292 -19.69 6.45 -16.22
N GLU A 293 -18.59 7.17 -16.33
CA GLU A 293 -18.59 8.59 -16.70
C GLU A 293 -19.02 8.79 -18.14
N ASN A 294 -18.54 7.98 -19.07
CA ASN A 294 -18.91 8.03 -20.48
C ASN A 294 -20.36 7.56 -20.75
N GLY A 295 -20.86 6.59 -19.97
CA GLY A 295 -22.26 6.13 -20.05
C GLY A 295 -23.28 7.15 -19.55
N THR A 296 -22.89 8.09 -18.69
CA THR A 296 -23.77 9.14 -18.16
C THR A 296 -23.93 10.35 -19.11
N VAL A 297 -23.04 10.48 -20.10
CA VAL A 297 -23.09 11.60 -21.11
C VAL A 297 -23.93 11.25 -22.33
N ALA A 298 -24.23 9.96 -22.57
CA ALA A 298 -25.03 9.51 -23.72
C ALA A 298 -26.57 9.55 -23.49
N GLY A 299 -27.04 10.04 -22.36
CA GLY A 299 -28.46 10.07 -21.96
C GLY A 299 -29.01 11.47 -21.65
N LYS A 300 -28.61 12.51 -22.40
CA LYS A 300 -29.29 13.83 -22.37
C LYS A 300 -29.56 14.34 -23.77
#